data_01b9b3302f110c9871dd4731ee1b1bfb
#
_entry.id   01b9b3302f110c9871dd4731ee1b1bfb
#
_cell.length_a   1.000
_cell.length_b   1.000
_cell.length_c   1.000
_cell.angle_alpha   90.00
_cell.angle_beta   90.00
_cell.angle_gamma   90.00
#
_symmetry.space_group_name_H-M   'P 1'
#
loop_
_entity.id
_entity.type
_entity.pdbx_description
1 polymer ?
#
loop_
_entity_poly.entity_id
_entity_poly.type
_entity_poly.pdbx_seq_one_letter_code
_entity_poly.pdbx_strand_id
1 'polypeptide(L)'
;MCNGSPLDPNSFICAHWNINSILTEGRIDELFINIKTINAKVVVLTETKLDNTIPNNLLVLPGFYEPLRRDRNRHGGGCLVYISETLTFKQQFHFQSNLFENISVDVRVKEKVYSINCYYRPPDFDNHESFLEETEKILVGLNNHKANTKLIMSDLNFGNIYCKHPVLSPKPLDCVAPDLFSSHNFKQLIDIPTRVTSSTISLIDLIFTSNLDNIQCHGTISPIADHYGVFVSFHCVKSNINCITKTIYDYKNIDEIGLRNYIKNFDFETNVFSKHVTKQAEAMSNILISAQKQYIPTKNIVIKPSDQPWVNSYTRLLMRRKNRNYRI
;
A
#
# COMPACT_ATOMS: atom_id res chain seq x y z
N MET A 1 -15.94 7.57 -8.15
CA MET A 1 -17.36 7.24 -7.84
C MET A 1 -17.86 6.28 -8.91
N CYS A 2 -18.41 5.14 -8.52
CA CYS A 2 -18.97 4.18 -9.46
C CYS A 2 -20.33 4.67 -9.93
N ASN A 3 -20.48 5.08 -11.18
CA ASN A 3 -21.75 5.55 -11.75
C ASN A 3 -22.50 6.55 -10.85
N GLY A 4 -21.79 7.46 -10.18
CA GLY A 4 -22.36 8.44 -9.26
C GLY A 4 -22.67 7.96 -7.84
N SER A 5 -22.56 6.67 -7.55
CA SER A 5 -22.79 6.11 -6.21
C SER A 5 -21.50 6.05 -5.39
N PRO A 6 -21.57 6.25 -4.07
CA PRO A 6 -20.41 6.09 -3.19
C PRO A 6 -19.91 4.63 -3.22
N LEU A 7 -18.59 4.46 -3.09
CA LEU A 7 -17.99 3.13 -2.98
C LEU A 7 -18.46 2.43 -1.70
N ASP A 8 -18.79 1.13 -1.79
CA ASP A 8 -19.13 0.34 -0.60
C ASP A 8 -17.93 0.30 0.36
N PRO A 9 -18.09 0.73 1.62
CA PRO A 9 -17.00 0.72 2.61
C PRO A 9 -16.38 -0.66 2.86
N ASN A 10 -17.11 -1.73 2.51
CA ASN A 10 -16.66 -3.11 2.67
C ASN A 10 -15.98 -3.68 1.42
N SER A 11 -15.86 -2.92 0.35
CA SER A 11 -15.18 -3.36 -0.87
C SER A 11 -13.68 -3.51 -0.66
N PHE A 12 -13.08 -4.45 -1.39
CA PHE A 12 -11.64 -4.55 -1.54
C PHE A 12 -11.22 -3.67 -2.71
N ILE A 13 -10.47 -2.60 -2.43
CA ILE A 13 -10.07 -1.61 -3.41
C ILE A 13 -8.56 -1.60 -3.56
N CYS A 14 -8.10 -1.74 -4.80
CA CYS A 14 -6.73 -1.53 -5.23
C CYS A 14 -6.65 -0.24 -6.04
N ALA A 15 -5.65 0.58 -5.79
CA ALA A 15 -5.43 1.84 -6.48
C ALA A 15 -3.98 1.98 -6.95
N HIS A 16 -3.77 2.72 -8.04
CA HIS A 16 -2.44 3.03 -8.57
C HIS A 16 -2.32 4.52 -8.89
N TRP A 17 -1.15 5.09 -8.63
CA TRP A 17 -0.71 6.42 -9.09
C TRP A 17 0.72 6.37 -9.60
N ASN A 18 1.00 7.04 -10.70
CA ASN A 18 2.32 7.61 -10.91
C ASN A 18 2.42 8.83 -9.99
N ILE A 19 3.34 8.77 -9.00
CA ILE A 19 3.39 9.78 -7.94
C ILE A 19 4.40 10.89 -8.24
N ASN A 20 5.21 10.74 -9.27
CA ASN A 20 6.23 11.69 -9.70
C ASN A 20 7.04 12.27 -8.53
N SER A 21 7.77 11.41 -7.83
CA SER A 21 8.50 11.64 -6.57
C SER A 21 7.64 11.70 -5.32
N ILE A 22 7.72 10.65 -4.51
CA ILE A 22 7.00 10.56 -3.23
C ILE A 22 7.52 11.53 -2.17
N LEU A 23 8.76 12.00 -2.31
CA LEU A 23 9.41 12.92 -1.37
C LEU A 23 9.11 14.40 -1.67
N THR A 24 8.33 14.71 -2.68
CA THR A 24 7.84 16.09 -2.88
C THR A 24 7.02 16.51 -1.66
N GLU A 25 7.23 17.72 -1.18
CA GLU A 25 6.54 18.26 0.01
C GLU A 25 5.02 18.12 -0.11
N GLY A 26 4.39 17.62 0.95
CA GLY A 26 2.94 17.37 1.03
C GLY A 26 2.43 16.17 0.23
N ARG A 27 3.28 15.50 -0.58
CA ARG A 27 2.88 14.43 -1.47
C ARG A 27 2.36 13.17 -0.74
N ILE A 28 3.00 12.81 0.35
CA ILE A 28 2.58 11.68 1.19
C ILE A 28 1.22 11.97 1.86
N ASP A 29 1.00 13.21 2.29
CA ASP A 29 -0.27 13.61 2.91
C ASP A 29 -1.40 13.61 1.87
N GLU A 30 -1.16 14.15 0.68
CA GLU A 30 -2.09 14.12 -0.44
C GLU A 30 -2.46 12.70 -0.84
N LEU A 31 -1.47 11.82 -0.94
CA LEU A 31 -1.67 10.39 -1.18
C LEU A 31 -2.55 9.78 -0.08
N PHE A 32 -2.24 10.05 1.18
CA PHE A 32 -2.98 9.50 2.31
C PHE A 32 -4.44 9.96 2.34
N ILE A 33 -4.71 11.22 2.02
CA ILE A 33 -6.08 11.75 1.88
C ILE A 33 -6.84 10.98 0.78
N ASN A 34 -6.23 10.83 -0.39
CA ASN A 34 -6.84 10.09 -1.50
C ASN A 34 -7.12 8.62 -1.14
N ILE A 35 -6.16 7.93 -0.51
CA ILE A 35 -6.33 6.57 -0.01
C ILE A 35 -7.52 6.45 0.95
N LYS A 36 -7.63 7.38 1.90
CA LYS A 36 -8.73 7.40 2.87
C LYS A 36 -10.08 7.68 2.23
N THR A 37 -10.12 8.57 1.24
CA THR A 37 -11.35 8.96 0.54
C THR A 37 -11.98 7.76 -0.16
N ILE A 38 -11.17 6.92 -0.81
CA ILE A 38 -11.67 5.72 -1.52
C ILE A 38 -11.57 4.44 -0.66
N ASN A 39 -11.00 4.51 0.54
CA ASN A 39 -10.77 3.36 1.42
C ASN A 39 -9.92 2.25 0.75
N ALA A 40 -8.89 2.63 -0.01
CA ALA A 40 -8.01 1.68 -0.68
C ALA A 40 -7.29 0.77 0.33
N LYS A 41 -7.16 -0.50 0.00
CA LYS A 41 -6.51 -1.53 0.83
C LYS A 41 -5.14 -1.93 0.30
N VAL A 42 -4.94 -1.80 -1.00
CA VAL A 42 -3.64 -1.95 -1.65
C VAL A 42 -3.42 -0.73 -2.53
N VAL A 43 -2.24 -0.14 -2.41
CA VAL A 43 -1.86 1.05 -3.17
C VAL A 43 -0.54 0.78 -3.87
N VAL A 44 -0.57 0.90 -5.17
CA VAL A 44 0.58 0.71 -6.06
C VAL A 44 1.05 2.09 -6.52
N LEU A 45 2.32 2.35 -6.42
CA LEU A 45 2.93 3.60 -6.87
C LEU A 45 4.05 3.32 -7.87
N THR A 46 4.11 4.16 -8.90
CA THR A 46 5.21 4.22 -9.86
C THR A 46 5.86 5.60 -9.83
N GLU A 47 7.05 5.72 -10.37
CA GLU A 47 7.88 6.93 -10.33
C GLU A 47 8.09 7.48 -8.91
N THR A 48 8.39 6.59 -7.98
CA THR A 48 8.63 6.97 -6.58
C THR A 48 9.88 7.81 -6.39
N LYS A 49 10.85 7.70 -7.30
CA LYS A 49 12.14 8.41 -7.32
C LYS A 49 12.90 8.26 -6.00
N LEU A 50 12.91 7.02 -5.50
CA LEU A 50 13.62 6.62 -4.30
C LEU A 50 14.94 5.92 -4.64
N ASP A 51 15.83 5.91 -3.68
CA ASP A 51 17.05 5.12 -3.65
C ASP A 51 17.28 4.53 -2.24
N ASN A 52 18.34 3.76 -2.08
CA ASN A 52 18.68 3.09 -0.83
C ASN A 52 19.08 4.03 0.32
N THR A 53 19.28 5.32 0.06
CA THR A 53 19.58 6.31 1.10
C THR A 53 18.34 6.74 1.88
N ILE A 54 17.15 6.51 1.34
CA ILE A 54 15.89 6.88 1.96
C ILE A 54 15.37 5.70 2.80
N PRO A 55 15.34 5.83 4.13
CA PRO A 55 14.88 4.77 5.00
C PRO A 55 13.34 4.63 4.95
N ASN A 56 12.84 3.41 5.16
CA ASN A 56 11.40 3.11 5.07
C ASN A 56 10.56 3.84 6.11
N ASN A 57 11.12 4.20 7.27
CA ASN A 57 10.38 4.92 8.31
C ASN A 57 9.87 6.29 7.87
N LEU A 58 10.47 6.91 6.85
CA LEU A 58 9.97 8.16 6.23
C LEU A 58 8.77 7.94 5.30
N LEU A 59 8.48 6.69 4.96
CA LEU A 59 7.44 6.31 4.00
C LEU A 59 6.25 5.60 4.66
N VAL A 60 6.23 5.53 5.99
CA VAL A 60 5.17 4.80 6.71
C VAL A 60 3.84 5.54 6.60
N LEU A 61 2.80 4.83 6.21
CA LEU A 61 1.41 5.30 6.22
C LEU A 61 0.62 4.63 7.34
N PRO A 62 -0.14 5.40 8.15
CA PRO A 62 -0.94 4.84 9.23
C PRO A 62 -1.97 3.80 8.75
N GLY A 63 -1.91 2.57 9.29
CA GLY A 63 -2.78 1.45 8.95
C GLY A 63 -2.32 0.63 7.75
N PHE A 64 -1.08 0.85 7.31
CA PHE A 64 -0.42 0.07 6.27
C PHE A 64 0.87 -0.54 6.81
N TYR A 65 1.22 -1.73 6.33
CA TYR A 65 2.55 -2.30 6.55
C TYR A 65 3.63 -1.40 5.97
N GLU A 66 4.85 -1.60 6.42
CA GLU A 66 6.04 -1.03 5.78
C GLU A 66 6.02 -1.33 4.28
N PRO A 67 6.26 -0.33 3.40
CA PRO A 67 6.07 -0.50 1.97
C PRO A 67 7.07 -1.49 1.36
N LEU A 68 6.59 -2.30 0.43
CA LEU A 68 7.45 -3.05 -0.47
C LEU A 68 7.98 -2.11 -1.54
N ARG A 69 9.31 -2.12 -1.78
CA ARG A 69 9.98 -1.17 -2.67
C ARG A 69 10.84 -1.88 -3.70
N ARG A 70 10.91 -1.27 -4.87
CA ARG A 70 11.95 -1.52 -5.86
C ARG A 70 12.40 -0.18 -6.43
N ASP A 71 13.49 0.33 -5.93
CA ASP A 71 14.01 1.63 -6.27
C ASP A 71 14.86 1.56 -7.55
N ARG A 72 14.95 2.67 -8.28
CA ARG A 72 15.90 2.87 -9.36
C ARG A 72 16.91 3.94 -8.96
N ASN A 73 16.50 5.20 -8.93
CA ASN A 73 17.30 6.32 -8.45
C ASN A 73 16.42 7.56 -8.21
N ARG A 74 17.05 8.64 -7.70
CA ARG A 74 16.37 9.90 -7.36
C ARG A 74 15.87 10.71 -8.57
N HIS A 75 16.28 10.35 -9.78
CA HIS A 75 15.93 11.09 -11.00
C HIS A 75 14.75 10.52 -11.75
N GLY A 76 14.42 9.24 -11.55
CA GLY A 76 13.28 8.62 -12.21
C GLY A 76 13.06 7.17 -11.79
N GLY A 77 11.87 6.64 -12.12
CA GLY A 77 11.47 5.26 -11.88
C GLY A 77 11.22 4.92 -10.43
N GLY A 78 11.26 3.64 -10.15
CA GLY A 78 10.95 3.05 -8.87
C GLY A 78 9.47 2.69 -8.71
N CYS A 79 9.24 1.54 -8.07
CA CYS A 79 7.93 1.03 -7.70
C CYS A 79 7.80 0.90 -6.18
N LEU A 80 6.59 1.08 -5.67
CA LEU A 80 6.27 0.90 -4.27
C LEU A 80 4.85 0.35 -4.10
N VAL A 81 4.67 -0.55 -3.14
CA VAL A 81 3.35 -1.12 -2.83
C VAL A 81 3.08 -1.00 -1.33
N TYR A 82 1.99 -0.30 -0.98
CA TYR A 82 1.42 -0.30 0.36
C TYR A 82 0.31 -1.34 0.47
N ILE A 83 0.29 -2.07 1.57
CA ILE A 83 -0.73 -3.08 1.87
C ILE A 83 -1.31 -2.78 3.25
N SER A 84 -2.63 -2.69 3.35
CA SER A 84 -3.30 -2.45 4.63
C SER A 84 -2.97 -3.54 5.64
N GLU A 85 -2.72 -3.15 6.90
CA GLU A 85 -2.48 -4.07 8.02
C GLU A 85 -3.66 -5.02 8.31
N THR A 86 -4.83 -4.75 7.73
CA THR A 86 -6.01 -5.64 7.82
C THR A 86 -5.94 -6.86 6.92
N LEU A 87 -4.94 -6.94 6.05
CA LEU A 87 -4.74 -8.00 5.07
C LEU A 87 -3.49 -8.82 5.38
N THR A 88 -3.45 -10.05 4.90
CA THR A 88 -2.23 -10.86 4.88
C THR A 88 -1.70 -10.94 3.46
N PHE A 89 -0.38 -10.93 3.31
CA PHE A 89 0.25 -10.94 1.99
C PHE A 89 1.53 -11.78 1.95
N LYS A 90 1.96 -12.11 0.73
CA LYS A 90 3.23 -12.75 0.45
C LYS A 90 3.83 -12.16 -0.82
N GLN A 91 5.06 -11.64 -0.74
CA GLN A 91 5.78 -11.16 -1.92
C GLN A 91 6.23 -12.31 -2.80
N GLN A 92 6.13 -12.13 -4.13
CA GLN A 92 6.41 -13.14 -5.14
C GLN A 92 7.64 -12.73 -5.98
N PHE A 93 8.84 -13.05 -5.48
CA PHE A 93 10.10 -12.64 -6.11
C PHE A 93 10.34 -13.28 -7.49
N HIS A 94 9.75 -14.44 -7.76
CA HIS A 94 9.94 -15.15 -9.04
C HIS A 94 9.25 -14.50 -10.24
N PHE A 95 8.40 -13.47 -9.99
CA PHE A 95 7.83 -12.65 -11.07
C PHE A 95 8.57 -11.32 -11.27
N GLN A 96 9.73 -11.14 -10.64
CA GLN A 96 10.52 -9.92 -10.82
C GLN A 96 11.29 -9.96 -12.14
N SER A 97 11.21 -8.86 -12.90
CA SER A 97 12.03 -8.61 -14.07
C SER A 97 13.39 -8.06 -13.72
N ASN A 98 14.40 -8.32 -14.53
CA ASN A 98 15.69 -7.64 -14.46
C ASN A 98 15.77 -6.43 -15.40
N LEU A 99 14.78 -6.26 -16.27
CA LEU A 99 14.79 -5.22 -17.32
C LEU A 99 14.00 -3.97 -16.92
N PHE A 100 12.98 -4.11 -16.08
CA PHE A 100 12.14 -2.98 -15.64
C PHE A 100 11.71 -3.14 -14.19
N GLU A 101 11.28 -2.06 -13.57
CA GLU A 101 10.82 -2.09 -12.19
C GLU A 101 9.43 -2.72 -12.08
N ASN A 102 9.35 -3.79 -11.32
CA ASN A 102 8.07 -4.41 -10.97
C ASN A 102 8.11 -5.03 -9.57
N ILE A 103 6.97 -5.08 -8.93
CA ILE A 103 6.75 -5.75 -7.64
C ILE A 103 5.53 -6.63 -7.78
N SER A 104 5.64 -7.89 -7.37
CA SER A 104 4.53 -8.82 -7.36
C SER A 104 4.22 -9.29 -5.94
N VAL A 105 2.96 -9.28 -5.57
CA VAL A 105 2.50 -9.64 -4.23
C VAL A 105 1.15 -10.35 -4.28
N ASP A 106 1.03 -11.45 -3.55
CA ASP A 106 -0.25 -12.10 -3.30
C ASP A 106 -0.87 -11.54 -2.04
N VAL A 107 -2.09 -11.07 -2.15
CA VAL A 107 -2.87 -10.54 -1.03
C VAL A 107 -4.07 -11.44 -0.80
N ARG A 108 -4.24 -11.89 0.42
CA ARG A 108 -5.40 -12.69 0.81
C ARG A 108 -6.53 -11.80 1.32
N VAL A 109 -7.68 -11.93 0.67
CA VAL A 109 -8.92 -11.28 1.08
C VAL A 109 -9.94 -12.38 1.34
N LYS A 110 -10.14 -12.73 2.59
CA LYS A 110 -10.94 -13.90 3.00
C LYS A 110 -10.39 -15.19 2.37
N GLU A 111 -11.25 -15.92 1.64
CA GLU A 111 -10.89 -17.17 0.97
C GLU A 111 -10.22 -16.96 -0.40
N LYS A 112 -10.16 -15.71 -0.89
CA LYS A 112 -9.63 -15.40 -2.22
C LYS A 112 -8.21 -14.86 -2.13
N VAL A 113 -7.37 -15.22 -3.10
CA VAL A 113 -6.03 -14.68 -3.30
C VAL A 113 -6.05 -13.78 -4.53
N TYR A 114 -5.59 -12.54 -4.34
CA TYR A 114 -5.38 -11.57 -5.42
C TYR A 114 -3.88 -11.41 -5.64
N SER A 115 -3.39 -11.74 -6.82
CA SER A 115 -2.00 -11.47 -7.21
C SER A 115 -1.93 -10.07 -7.82
N ILE A 116 -1.27 -9.15 -7.14
CA ILE A 116 -1.18 -7.74 -7.53
C ILE A 116 0.23 -7.48 -7.99
N ASN A 117 0.34 -6.95 -9.21
CA ASN A 117 1.61 -6.77 -9.90
C ASN A 117 1.72 -5.30 -10.31
N CYS A 118 2.69 -4.61 -9.72
CA CYS A 118 3.08 -3.25 -10.09
C CYS A 118 4.07 -3.31 -11.25
N TYR A 119 3.85 -2.61 -12.34
CA TYR A 119 4.79 -2.49 -13.46
C TYR A 119 5.03 -1.02 -13.79
N TYR A 120 6.30 -0.69 -13.99
CA TYR A 120 6.69 0.61 -14.51
C TYR A 120 7.61 0.43 -15.73
N ARG A 121 7.22 1.01 -16.84
CA ARG A 121 8.03 1.09 -18.05
C ARG A 121 8.41 2.54 -18.31
N PRO A 122 9.71 2.90 -18.30
CA PRO A 122 10.14 4.27 -18.64
C PRO A 122 9.71 4.68 -20.04
N PRO A 123 9.44 5.98 -20.28
CA PRO A 123 9.05 6.46 -21.62
C PRO A 123 10.16 6.33 -22.65
N ASP A 124 11.41 6.36 -22.22
CA ASP A 124 12.65 6.25 -23.01
C ASP A 124 13.24 4.83 -23.05
N PHE A 125 12.39 3.83 -22.84
CA PHE A 125 12.81 2.42 -22.89
C PHE A 125 13.09 2.03 -24.36
N ASP A 126 14.36 2.00 -24.75
CA ASP A 126 14.80 1.87 -26.15
C ASP A 126 14.51 0.49 -26.75
N ASN A 127 14.52 -0.57 -25.94
CA ASN A 127 14.30 -1.95 -26.42
C ASN A 127 12.89 -2.44 -26.12
N HIS A 128 11.93 -2.03 -26.93
CA HIS A 128 10.52 -2.43 -26.81
C HIS A 128 10.31 -3.94 -26.91
N GLU A 129 11.07 -4.61 -27.77
CA GLU A 129 10.96 -6.06 -27.97
C GLU A 129 11.35 -6.83 -26.72
N SER A 130 12.50 -6.50 -26.12
CA SER A 130 12.92 -7.11 -24.86
C SER A 130 11.94 -6.86 -23.72
N PHE A 131 11.29 -5.67 -23.66
CA PHE A 131 10.24 -5.42 -22.68
C PHE A 131 9.03 -6.35 -22.89
N LEU A 132 8.59 -6.52 -24.14
CA LEU A 132 7.45 -7.39 -24.48
C LEU A 132 7.76 -8.85 -24.19
N GLU A 133 8.96 -9.34 -24.58
CA GLU A 133 9.40 -10.71 -24.30
C GLU A 133 9.45 -11.00 -22.79
N GLU A 134 10.02 -10.08 -22.02
CA GLU A 134 10.11 -10.25 -20.57
C GLU A 134 8.72 -10.18 -19.91
N THR A 135 7.86 -9.28 -20.40
CA THR A 135 6.47 -9.21 -19.96
C THR A 135 5.73 -10.51 -20.27
N GLU A 136 5.93 -11.09 -21.44
CA GLU A 136 5.32 -12.37 -21.83
C GLU A 136 5.73 -13.52 -20.90
N LYS A 137 7.02 -13.64 -20.57
CA LYS A 137 7.50 -14.63 -19.59
C LYS A 137 6.79 -14.51 -18.24
N ILE A 138 6.62 -13.28 -17.76
CA ILE A 138 5.90 -13.04 -16.51
C ILE A 138 4.42 -13.38 -16.64
N LEU A 139 3.76 -13.01 -17.75
CA LEU A 139 2.35 -13.34 -18.00
C LEU A 139 2.10 -14.86 -18.07
N VAL A 140 3.00 -15.61 -18.70
CA VAL A 140 2.98 -17.09 -18.67
C VAL A 140 3.08 -17.61 -17.24
N GLY A 141 4.00 -17.07 -16.45
CA GLY A 141 4.14 -17.43 -15.04
C GLY A 141 2.88 -17.10 -14.23
N LEU A 142 2.31 -15.92 -14.43
CA LEU A 142 1.06 -15.50 -13.79
C LEU A 142 -0.13 -16.38 -14.18
N ASN A 143 -0.22 -16.82 -15.45
CA ASN A 143 -1.30 -17.70 -15.87
C ASN A 143 -1.26 -19.04 -15.13
N ASN A 144 -0.07 -19.56 -14.85
CA ASN A 144 0.12 -20.79 -14.08
C ASN A 144 0.01 -20.59 -12.55
N HIS A 145 -0.02 -19.33 -12.08
CA HIS A 145 -0.08 -19.02 -10.66
C HIS A 145 -1.48 -19.23 -10.09
N LYS A 146 -1.55 -19.82 -8.87
CA LYS A 146 -2.80 -20.18 -8.19
C LYS A 146 -3.44 -18.99 -7.45
N ALA A 147 -3.68 -17.89 -8.13
CA ALA A 147 -4.46 -16.77 -7.60
C ALA A 147 -5.84 -16.73 -8.24
N ASN A 148 -6.86 -16.34 -7.47
CA ASN A 148 -8.25 -16.21 -7.95
C ASN A 148 -8.41 -15.08 -8.97
N THR A 149 -7.68 -14.00 -8.75
CA THR A 149 -7.64 -12.83 -9.65
C THR A 149 -6.22 -12.31 -9.70
N LYS A 150 -5.73 -12.05 -10.89
CA LYS A 150 -4.43 -11.41 -11.10
C LYS A 150 -4.67 -10.02 -11.63
N LEU A 151 -4.03 -9.04 -11.03
CA LEU A 151 -4.06 -7.64 -11.41
C LEU A 151 -2.66 -7.20 -11.84
N ILE A 152 -2.59 -6.44 -12.91
CA ILE A 152 -1.40 -5.69 -13.27
C ILE A 152 -1.80 -4.21 -13.24
N MET A 153 -1.15 -3.44 -12.40
CA MET A 153 -1.38 -2.02 -12.20
C MET A 153 -0.10 -1.30 -12.59
N SER A 154 -0.18 -0.42 -13.57
CA SER A 154 1.03 -0.01 -14.28
C SER A 154 0.95 1.37 -14.88
N ASP A 155 2.11 2.02 -14.99
CA ASP A 155 2.39 3.05 -15.96
C ASP A 155 3.30 2.45 -17.04
N LEU A 156 2.75 2.19 -18.22
CA LEU A 156 3.46 1.54 -19.32
C LEU A 156 4.03 2.52 -20.33
N ASN A 157 3.64 3.78 -20.30
CA ASN A 157 4.08 4.81 -21.24
C ASN A 157 3.95 4.42 -22.73
N PHE A 158 2.97 3.57 -23.06
CA PHE A 158 2.68 3.16 -24.44
C PHE A 158 1.77 4.12 -25.19
N GLY A 159 1.56 5.31 -24.69
CA GLY A 159 0.68 6.28 -25.36
C GLY A 159 -0.81 5.93 -25.23
N ASN A 160 -1.57 6.11 -26.29
CA ASN A 160 -3.04 6.15 -26.22
C ASN A 160 -3.73 4.89 -26.74
N ILE A 161 -3.18 3.72 -26.51
CA ILE A 161 -3.60 2.44 -27.06
C ILE A 161 -5.07 2.09 -26.81
N TYR A 162 -5.54 2.40 -25.61
CA TYR A 162 -6.87 2.01 -25.15
C TYR A 162 -7.84 3.19 -25.02
N CYS A 163 -7.40 4.40 -25.38
CA CYS A 163 -8.22 5.57 -25.23
C CYS A 163 -9.28 5.67 -26.32
N LYS A 164 -10.54 5.73 -25.94
CA LYS A 164 -11.67 5.98 -26.86
C LYS A 164 -11.79 7.46 -27.27
N HIS A 165 -10.85 8.29 -26.83
CA HIS A 165 -10.89 9.71 -27.11
C HIS A 165 -10.56 9.97 -28.59
N PRO A 166 -11.40 10.70 -29.36
CA PRO A 166 -11.29 10.80 -30.81
C PRO A 166 -10.06 11.55 -31.33
N VAL A 167 -9.35 12.28 -30.46
CA VAL A 167 -8.16 13.08 -30.81
C VAL A 167 -6.87 12.31 -30.74
N LEU A 168 -6.88 11.11 -30.12
CA LEU A 168 -5.67 10.35 -29.81
C LEU A 168 -5.52 9.15 -30.74
N SER A 169 -4.48 9.17 -31.58
CA SER A 169 -4.13 8.06 -32.47
C SER A 169 -3.01 7.24 -31.85
N PRO A 170 -3.16 5.90 -31.76
CA PRO A 170 -2.09 5.02 -31.28
C PRO A 170 -0.89 5.03 -32.25
N LYS A 171 0.33 4.90 -31.70
CA LYS A 171 1.52 4.64 -32.49
C LYS A 171 1.58 3.16 -32.87
N PRO A 172 2.27 2.74 -33.93
CA PRO A 172 2.31 1.33 -34.37
C PRO A 172 2.74 0.35 -33.27
N LEU A 173 3.74 0.71 -32.48
CA LEU A 173 4.22 -0.11 -31.34
C LEU A 173 3.18 -0.22 -30.21
N ASP A 174 2.30 0.76 -30.09
CA ASP A 174 1.26 0.78 -29.09
C ASP A 174 0.19 -0.29 -29.36
N CYS A 175 0.10 -0.83 -30.54
CA CYS A 175 -0.87 -1.87 -30.91
C CYS A 175 -0.46 -3.28 -30.49
N VAL A 176 0.84 -3.54 -30.31
CA VAL A 176 1.36 -4.90 -29.99
C VAL A 176 1.15 -5.24 -28.51
N ALA A 177 1.32 -4.29 -27.61
CA ALA A 177 1.17 -4.52 -26.18
C ALA A 177 -0.25 -4.97 -25.76
N PRO A 178 -1.36 -4.36 -26.27
CA PRO A 178 -2.71 -4.83 -25.99
C PRO A 178 -2.95 -6.28 -26.38
N ASP A 179 -2.44 -6.70 -27.53
CA ASP A 179 -2.59 -8.06 -28.02
C ASP A 179 -1.85 -9.06 -27.14
N LEU A 180 -0.68 -8.68 -26.62
CA LEU A 180 0.06 -9.51 -25.68
C LEU A 180 -0.74 -9.75 -24.38
N PHE A 181 -1.26 -8.72 -23.74
CA PHE A 181 -2.07 -8.89 -22.52
C PHE A 181 -3.35 -9.68 -22.80
N SER A 182 -4.02 -9.40 -23.93
CA SER A 182 -5.26 -10.08 -24.32
C SER A 182 -5.03 -11.56 -24.63
N SER A 183 -3.93 -11.93 -25.29
CA SER A 183 -3.58 -13.33 -25.60
C SER A 183 -3.32 -14.16 -24.33
N HIS A 184 -2.94 -13.50 -23.23
CA HIS A 184 -2.80 -14.11 -21.91
C HIS A 184 -4.05 -13.96 -21.01
N ASN A 185 -5.22 -13.68 -21.59
CA ASN A 185 -6.50 -13.54 -20.89
C ASN A 185 -6.57 -12.38 -19.88
N PHE A 186 -5.75 -11.36 -20.04
CA PHE A 186 -5.87 -10.14 -19.26
C PHE A 186 -6.71 -9.10 -20.01
N LYS A 187 -7.66 -8.51 -19.30
CA LYS A 187 -8.52 -7.44 -19.83
C LYS A 187 -8.19 -6.12 -19.15
N GLN A 188 -8.01 -5.11 -19.96
CA GLN A 188 -7.75 -3.75 -19.51
C GLN A 188 -9.06 -3.06 -19.11
N LEU A 189 -9.03 -2.28 -18.01
CA LEU A 189 -10.21 -1.69 -17.37
C LEU A 189 -10.37 -0.18 -17.59
N ILE A 190 -9.28 0.56 -17.84
CA ILE A 190 -9.28 2.02 -17.87
C ILE A 190 -9.35 2.51 -19.32
N ASP A 191 -10.34 3.29 -19.66
CA ASP A 191 -10.61 3.75 -21.03
C ASP A 191 -10.68 5.28 -21.18
N ILE A 192 -10.25 6.00 -20.14
CA ILE A 192 -10.19 7.47 -20.13
C ILE A 192 -8.77 7.95 -19.87
N PRO A 193 -8.37 9.13 -20.36
CA PRO A 193 -7.03 9.66 -20.14
C PRO A 193 -6.65 9.74 -18.66
N THR A 194 -5.41 9.35 -18.35
CA THR A 194 -4.87 9.35 -16.98
C THR A 194 -3.81 10.41 -16.76
N ARG A 195 -3.16 10.88 -17.82
CA ARG A 195 -2.24 12.01 -17.74
C ARG A 195 -2.78 13.17 -18.58
N VAL A 196 -3.00 14.31 -17.92
CA VAL A 196 -3.54 15.51 -18.55
C VAL A 196 -2.68 16.70 -18.13
N THR A 197 -2.05 17.33 -19.11
CA THR A 197 -1.25 18.56 -18.94
C THR A 197 -1.82 19.64 -19.84
N SER A 198 -1.26 20.85 -19.80
CA SER A 198 -1.65 21.93 -20.71
C SER A 198 -1.40 21.62 -22.20
N SER A 199 -0.51 20.69 -22.50
CA SER A 199 -0.08 20.37 -23.87
C SER A 199 -0.33 18.92 -24.29
N THR A 200 -0.61 18.00 -23.36
CA THR A 200 -0.74 16.56 -23.65
C THR A 200 -1.91 15.94 -22.92
N ILE A 201 -2.57 15.01 -23.59
CA ILE A 201 -3.60 14.14 -23.02
C ILE A 201 -3.21 12.71 -23.39
N SER A 202 -3.05 11.81 -22.40
CA SER A 202 -2.66 10.42 -22.65
C SER A 202 -3.27 9.45 -21.67
N LEU A 203 -3.45 8.20 -22.12
CA LEU A 203 -3.86 7.06 -21.30
C LEU A 203 -2.66 6.13 -21.17
N ILE A 204 -1.95 6.21 -20.06
CA ILE A 204 -0.71 5.48 -19.80
C ILE A 204 -0.72 4.69 -18.49
N ASP A 205 -1.57 5.09 -17.54
CA ASP A 205 -1.79 4.36 -16.30
C ASP A 205 -2.92 3.35 -16.49
N LEU A 206 -2.61 2.07 -16.39
CA LEU A 206 -3.49 1.00 -16.80
C LEU A 206 -3.71 -0.02 -15.69
N ILE A 207 -4.90 -0.62 -15.68
CA ILE A 207 -5.22 -1.79 -14.85
C ILE A 207 -5.66 -2.93 -15.76
N PHE A 208 -4.93 -4.03 -15.69
CA PHE A 208 -5.31 -5.29 -16.34
C PHE A 208 -5.77 -6.30 -15.30
N THR A 209 -6.78 -7.09 -15.64
CA THR A 209 -7.28 -8.15 -14.80
C THR A 209 -7.45 -9.46 -15.54
N SER A 210 -7.14 -10.59 -14.89
CA SER A 210 -7.41 -11.92 -15.41
C SER A 210 -8.84 -12.41 -15.17
N ASN A 211 -9.62 -11.67 -14.36
CA ASN A 211 -10.98 -12.08 -14.00
C ASN A 211 -11.86 -10.84 -13.79
N LEU A 212 -12.95 -10.77 -14.50
CA LEU A 212 -13.97 -9.71 -14.38
C LEU A 212 -15.01 -10.01 -13.30
N ASP A 213 -15.13 -11.26 -12.87
CA ASP A 213 -16.09 -11.66 -11.85
C ASP A 213 -15.78 -10.93 -10.54
N ASN A 214 -16.80 -10.44 -9.87
CA ASN A 214 -16.71 -9.69 -8.62
C ASN A 214 -16.12 -8.25 -8.74
N ILE A 215 -15.78 -7.75 -9.92
CA ILE A 215 -15.50 -6.33 -10.07
C ILE A 215 -16.80 -5.58 -9.81
N GLN A 216 -16.76 -4.67 -8.84
CA GLN A 216 -17.87 -3.77 -8.54
C GLN A 216 -17.81 -2.55 -9.45
N CYS A 217 -16.63 -1.96 -9.54
CA CYS A 217 -16.36 -0.84 -10.41
C CYS A 217 -14.85 -0.57 -10.56
N HIS A 218 -14.53 0.23 -11.54
CA HIS A 218 -13.19 0.75 -11.81
C HIS A 218 -13.29 2.16 -12.40
N GLY A 219 -12.18 2.86 -12.44
CA GLY A 219 -12.14 4.22 -13.02
C GLY A 219 -10.95 5.02 -12.51
N THR A 220 -11.07 6.34 -12.62
CA THR A 220 -10.04 7.28 -12.15
C THR A 220 -10.42 7.94 -10.84
N ILE A 221 -9.41 8.43 -10.14
CA ILE A 221 -9.48 9.19 -8.89
C ILE A 221 -8.65 10.46 -9.03
N SER A 222 -8.80 11.36 -8.06
CA SER A 222 -8.08 12.63 -8.03
C SER A 222 -6.62 12.50 -8.40
N PRO A 223 -6.09 13.40 -9.22
CA PRO A 223 -4.69 13.34 -9.63
C PRO A 223 -3.77 13.59 -8.44
N ILE A 224 -2.59 13.00 -8.53
CA ILE A 224 -1.41 13.38 -7.76
C ILE A 224 -0.34 13.74 -8.80
N ALA A 225 0.29 14.92 -8.67
CA ALA A 225 1.09 15.50 -9.74
C ALA A 225 0.26 15.71 -11.02
N ASP A 226 0.74 15.24 -12.17
CA ASP A 226 0.09 15.36 -13.48
C ASP A 226 -0.63 14.06 -13.90
N HIS A 227 -0.73 13.06 -13.00
CA HIS A 227 -1.41 11.80 -13.26
C HIS A 227 -2.65 11.62 -12.38
N TYR A 228 -3.78 11.27 -13.01
CA TYR A 228 -4.93 10.74 -12.29
C TYR A 228 -4.63 9.36 -11.75
N GLY A 229 -5.04 9.10 -10.52
CA GLY A 229 -5.02 7.75 -10.01
C GLY A 229 -6.02 6.86 -10.73
N VAL A 230 -5.75 5.57 -10.78
CA VAL A 230 -6.69 4.55 -11.29
C VAL A 230 -7.00 3.54 -10.19
N PHE A 231 -8.22 3.01 -10.18
CA PHE A 231 -8.63 2.05 -9.17
C PHE A 231 -9.52 0.96 -9.73
N VAL A 232 -9.54 -0.16 -9.03
CA VAL A 232 -10.51 -1.23 -9.19
C VAL A 232 -11.06 -1.65 -7.83
N SER A 233 -12.36 -1.81 -7.75
CA SER A 233 -13.10 -2.22 -6.55
C SER A 233 -13.74 -3.59 -6.78
N PHE A 234 -13.61 -4.46 -5.79
CA PHE A 234 -14.19 -5.81 -5.81
C PHE A 234 -15.25 -5.95 -4.73
N HIS A 235 -16.34 -6.64 -5.06
CA HIS A 235 -17.31 -7.03 -4.07
C HIS A 235 -16.69 -7.93 -3.01
N CYS A 236 -16.69 -7.47 -1.77
CA CYS A 236 -16.41 -8.31 -0.63
C CYS A 236 -17.70 -8.60 0.12
N VAL A 237 -18.14 -9.84 0.12
CA VAL A 237 -19.23 -10.27 1.00
C VAL A 237 -18.85 -9.92 2.44
N LYS A 238 -19.76 -9.33 3.22
CA LYS A 238 -19.51 -8.83 4.59
C LYS A 238 -18.61 -9.78 5.38
N SER A 239 -17.41 -9.30 5.77
CA SER A 239 -16.62 -10.01 6.76
C SER A 239 -17.11 -9.63 8.14
N ASN A 240 -17.21 -10.59 9.05
CA ASN A 240 -17.18 -10.28 10.45
C ASN A 240 -15.90 -9.46 10.70
N ILE A 241 -16.04 -8.29 11.27
CA ILE A 241 -14.91 -7.41 11.58
C ILE A 241 -14.00 -8.20 12.52
N ASN A 242 -12.88 -8.69 12.02
CA ASN A 242 -11.90 -9.37 12.86
C ASN A 242 -11.28 -8.32 13.77
N CYS A 243 -11.72 -8.31 15.01
CA CYS A 243 -11.07 -7.52 16.05
C CYS A 243 -9.69 -8.13 16.32
N ILE A 244 -8.66 -7.31 16.33
CA ILE A 244 -7.32 -7.74 16.74
C ILE A 244 -7.22 -7.58 18.26
N THR A 245 -6.96 -8.67 18.96
CA THR A 245 -6.63 -8.58 20.38
C THR A 245 -5.15 -8.29 20.53
N LYS A 246 -4.83 -7.16 21.15
CA LYS A 246 -3.45 -6.74 21.44
C LYS A 246 -3.24 -6.70 22.94
N THR A 247 -2.18 -7.33 23.40
CA THR A 247 -1.72 -7.22 24.80
C THR A 247 -0.90 -5.94 24.95
N ILE A 248 -1.28 -5.10 25.88
CA ILE A 248 -0.56 -3.86 26.24
C ILE A 248 -0.25 -3.81 27.72
N TYR A 249 0.75 -3.03 28.11
CA TYR A 249 1.01 -2.77 29.51
C TYR A 249 -0.05 -1.84 30.12
N ASP A 250 -0.49 -2.15 31.34
CA ASP A 250 -1.48 -1.35 32.07
C ASP A 250 -0.83 -0.43 33.09
N TYR A 251 -0.32 0.69 32.62
CA TYR A 251 0.36 1.70 33.45
C TYR A 251 -0.53 2.33 34.54
N LYS A 252 -1.86 2.11 34.51
CA LYS A 252 -2.75 2.61 35.56
C LYS A 252 -2.70 1.75 36.81
N ASN A 253 -2.33 0.48 36.66
CA ASN A 253 -2.25 -0.48 37.74
C ASN A 253 -0.80 -0.94 37.99
N ILE A 254 0.14 -0.02 37.81
CA ILE A 254 1.55 -0.24 38.07
C ILE A 254 1.81 -0.47 39.56
N ASP A 255 2.66 -1.44 39.90
CA ASP A 255 3.25 -1.54 41.23
C ASP A 255 4.42 -0.55 41.38
N GLU A 256 4.07 0.73 41.69
CA GLU A 256 5.08 1.78 41.84
C GLU A 256 6.07 1.51 42.97
N ILE A 257 5.62 0.91 44.07
CA ILE A 257 6.46 0.66 45.23
C ILE A 257 7.47 -0.41 44.90
N GLY A 258 7.03 -1.51 44.32
CA GLY A 258 7.89 -2.61 43.89
C GLY A 258 8.91 -2.13 42.84
N LEU A 259 8.47 -1.38 41.83
CA LEU A 259 9.34 -0.84 40.79
C LEU A 259 10.40 0.11 41.36
N ARG A 260 10.02 1.04 42.25
CA ARG A 260 10.96 1.97 42.92
C ARG A 260 11.99 1.21 43.73
N ASN A 261 11.55 0.22 44.51
CA ASN A 261 12.44 -0.61 45.32
C ASN A 261 13.38 -1.44 44.46
N TYR A 262 12.90 -1.99 43.34
CA TYR A 262 13.72 -2.74 42.41
C TYR A 262 14.85 -1.86 41.84
N ILE A 263 14.51 -0.67 41.35
CA ILE A 263 15.49 0.26 40.78
C ILE A 263 16.47 0.75 41.82
N LYS A 264 16.01 1.08 43.05
CA LYS A 264 16.82 1.60 44.13
C LYS A 264 17.85 0.56 44.64
N ASN A 265 17.47 -0.73 44.68
CA ASN A 265 18.29 -1.79 45.21
C ASN A 265 19.10 -2.52 44.11
N PHE A 266 18.97 -2.12 42.84
CA PHE A 266 19.68 -2.72 41.73
C PHE A 266 21.16 -2.25 41.73
N ASP A 267 22.08 -3.19 41.66
CA ASP A 267 23.52 -2.89 41.56
C ASP A 267 23.88 -2.49 40.11
N PHE A 268 23.79 -1.19 39.82
CA PHE A 268 24.13 -0.62 38.53
C PHE A 268 25.63 -0.65 38.26
N GLU A 269 26.47 -0.52 39.28
CA GLU A 269 27.93 -0.49 39.12
C GLU A 269 28.43 -1.79 38.50
N THR A 270 28.09 -2.92 39.11
CA THR A 270 28.51 -4.22 38.59
C THR A 270 27.80 -4.64 37.33
N ASN A 271 26.50 -4.37 37.20
CA ASN A 271 25.69 -4.91 36.10
C ASN A 271 25.66 -4.03 34.83
N VAL A 272 25.98 -2.75 34.96
CA VAL A 272 25.93 -1.78 33.85
C VAL A 272 27.25 -1.08 33.64
N PHE A 273 27.71 -0.33 34.66
CA PHE A 273 28.82 0.61 34.47
C PHE A 273 30.20 -0.05 34.36
N SER A 274 30.36 -1.26 34.86
CA SER A 274 31.58 -2.07 34.65
C SER A 274 31.76 -2.54 33.19
N LYS A 275 30.75 -2.43 32.34
CA LYS A 275 30.77 -2.89 30.94
C LYS A 275 31.27 -1.84 29.99
N HIS A 276 31.76 -2.27 28.82
CA HIS A 276 32.09 -1.36 27.72
C HIS A 276 30.84 -0.54 27.29
N VAL A 277 31.04 0.73 26.90
CA VAL A 277 29.97 1.73 26.64
C VAL A 277 28.84 1.17 25.74
N THR A 278 29.17 0.46 24.68
CA THR A 278 28.17 -0.16 23.79
C THR A 278 27.30 -1.20 24.50
N LYS A 279 27.85 -1.93 25.47
CA LYS A 279 27.13 -2.94 26.26
C LYS A 279 26.38 -2.33 27.46
N GLN A 280 26.75 -1.12 27.89
CA GLN A 280 26.03 -0.42 28.95
C GLN A 280 24.60 -0.06 28.53
N ALA A 281 24.41 0.48 27.32
CA ALA A 281 23.09 0.82 26.77
C ALA A 281 22.18 -0.41 26.64
N GLU A 282 22.75 -1.53 26.16
CA GLU A 282 22.04 -2.81 26.06
C GLU A 282 21.65 -3.34 27.44
N ALA A 283 22.59 -3.34 28.40
CA ALA A 283 22.33 -3.78 29.76
C ALA A 283 21.24 -2.94 30.44
N MET A 284 21.31 -1.61 30.31
CA MET A 284 20.30 -0.68 30.83
C MET A 284 18.92 -0.98 30.23
N SER A 285 18.84 -1.14 28.91
CA SER A 285 17.59 -1.47 28.22
C SER A 285 16.98 -2.78 28.72
N ASN A 286 17.80 -3.80 28.90
CA ASN A 286 17.36 -5.10 29.42
C ASN A 286 16.82 -5.03 30.85
N ILE A 287 17.44 -4.22 31.70
CA ILE A 287 16.99 -3.99 33.09
C ILE A 287 15.62 -3.31 33.08
N LEU A 288 15.47 -2.25 32.28
CA LEU A 288 14.20 -1.51 32.18
C LEU A 288 13.07 -2.38 31.65
N ILE A 289 13.36 -3.21 30.62
CA ILE A 289 12.39 -4.16 30.07
C ILE A 289 12.01 -5.22 31.11
N SER A 290 12.97 -5.71 31.88
CA SER A 290 12.72 -6.69 32.95
C SER A 290 11.86 -6.09 34.07
N ALA A 291 12.20 -4.89 34.51
CA ALA A 291 11.41 -4.14 35.47
C ALA A 291 9.98 -3.88 34.98
N GLN A 292 9.82 -3.47 33.71
CA GLN A 292 8.52 -3.27 33.08
C GLN A 292 7.69 -4.55 33.11
N LYS A 293 8.27 -5.69 32.72
CA LYS A 293 7.57 -6.98 32.71
C LYS A 293 7.13 -7.44 34.10
N GLN A 294 7.93 -7.13 35.12
CA GLN A 294 7.70 -7.61 36.48
C GLN A 294 6.68 -6.74 37.24
N TYR A 295 6.71 -5.42 37.06
CA TYR A 295 5.95 -4.48 37.91
C TYR A 295 4.81 -3.78 37.19
N ILE A 296 4.67 -3.97 35.86
CA ILE A 296 3.56 -3.41 35.09
C ILE A 296 2.72 -4.56 34.54
N PRO A 297 1.50 -4.76 35.06
CA PRO A 297 0.62 -5.81 34.55
C PRO A 297 0.25 -5.55 33.11
N THR A 298 -0.06 -6.60 32.37
CA THR A 298 -0.55 -6.52 31.01
C THR A 298 -2.06 -6.68 30.97
N LYS A 299 -2.70 -6.07 29.98
CA LYS A 299 -4.12 -6.27 29.67
C LYS A 299 -4.33 -6.45 28.18
N ASN A 300 -5.33 -7.25 27.85
CA ASN A 300 -5.75 -7.44 26.47
C ASN A 300 -6.76 -6.34 26.09
N ILE A 301 -6.49 -5.65 24.99
CA ILE A 301 -7.41 -4.72 24.36
C ILE A 301 -7.85 -5.26 23.01
N VAL A 302 -9.12 -5.04 22.69
CA VAL A 302 -9.66 -5.39 21.38
C VAL A 302 -9.63 -4.14 20.50
N ILE A 303 -8.83 -4.16 19.45
CA ILE A 303 -8.71 -3.09 18.47
C ILE A 303 -9.61 -3.44 17.30
N LYS A 304 -10.54 -2.55 16.98
CA LYS A 304 -11.36 -2.63 15.77
C LYS A 304 -10.65 -1.88 14.64
N PRO A 305 -10.75 -2.33 13.39
CA PRO A 305 -10.14 -1.63 12.24
C PRO A 305 -10.59 -0.17 12.08
N SER A 306 -11.78 0.16 12.62
CA SER A 306 -12.31 1.54 12.65
C SER A 306 -11.74 2.41 13.78
N ASP A 307 -10.97 1.84 14.69
CA ASP A 307 -10.42 2.60 15.81
C ASP A 307 -9.24 3.45 15.35
N GLN A 308 -9.35 4.75 15.53
CA GLN A 308 -8.24 5.67 15.26
C GLN A 308 -7.33 5.74 16.49
N PRO A 309 -5.98 5.80 16.33
CA PRO A 309 -5.04 5.78 17.46
C PRO A 309 -5.29 6.86 18.53
N TRP A 310 -5.83 8.02 18.12
CA TRP A 310 -6.13 9.15 19.01
C TRP A 310 -7.53 9.09 19.61
N VAL A 311 -8.40 8.17 19.19
CA VAL A 311 -9.77 8.06 19.71
C VAL A 311 -9.77 7.23 20.99
N ASN A 312 -9.62 7.90 22.13
CA ASN A 312 -9.75 7.29 23.46
C ASN A 312 -11.22 7.27 23.94
N SER A 313 -11.45 6.69 25.11
CA SER A 313 -12.80 6.59 25.70
C SER A 313 -13.47 7.96 25.94
N TYR A 314 -12.67 8.98 26.26
CA TYR A 314 -13.17 10.35 26.48
C TYR A 314 -13.59 10.99 25.15
N THR A 315 -12.78 10.85 24.10
CA THR A 315 -13.12 11.32 22.75
C THR A 315 -14.40 10.67 22.23
N ARG A 316 -14.57 9.35 22.46
CA ARG A 316 -15.82 8.65 22.12
C ARG A 316 -17.01 9.15 22.90
N LEU A 317 -16.85 9.48 24.18
CA LEU A 317 -17.91 10.08 24.99
C LEU A 317 -18.33 11.43 24.42
N LEU A 318 -17.39 12.29 24.07
CA LEU A 318 -17.66 13.59 23.46
C LEU A 318 -18.37 13.47 22.11
N MET A 319 -17.94 12.53 21.27
CA MET A 319 -18.60 12.23 19.97
C MET A 319 -20.05 11.78 20.17
N ARG A 320 -20.31 10.91 21.17
CA ARG A 320 -21.67 10.47 21.50
C ARG A 320 -22.55 11.62 22.01
N ARG A 321 -22.00 12.52 22.87
CA ARG A 321 -22.70 13.71 23.34
C ARG A 321 -23.03 14.66 22.20
N LYS A 322 -22.05 14.95 21.32
CA LYS A 322 -22.26 15.74 20.11
C LYS A 322 -23.40 15.17 19.26
N ASN A 323 -23.32 13.89 18.88
CA ASN A 323 -24.33 13.25 18.03
C ASN A 323 -25.73 13.21 18.65
N ARG A 324 -25.83 13.19 20.00
CA ARG A 324 -27.11 13.26 20.71
C ARG A 324 -27.73 14.67 20.62
N ASN A 325 -26.89 15.71 20.72
CA ASN A 325 -27.34 17.10 20.64
C ASN A 325 -27.71 17.54 19.20
N TYR A 326 -27.24 16.84 18.17
CA TYR A 326 -27.63 17.11 16.76
C TYR A 326 -28.87 16.33 16.30
N ARG A 327 -29.46 15.47 17.17
CA ARG A 327 -30.69 14.73 16.87
C ARG A 327 -31.94 15.36 17.48
N ILE A 328 -31.82 16.57 18.00
CA ILE A 328 -32.91 17.45 18.40
C ILE A 328 -33.01 18.54 17.31
#